data_43994e845d60663608b561cf9cf1351e
#
_entry.id   43994e845d60663608b561cf9cf1351e
#
_cell.length_a   1.000
_cell.length_b   1.000
_cell.length_c   1.000
_cell.angle_alpha   90.00
_cell.angle_beta   90.00
_cell.angle_gamma   90.00
#
_symmetry.space_group_name_H-M   'P 1'
#
loop_
_entity.id
_entity.type
_entity.pdbx_description
1 polymer ?
#
loop_
_entity_poly.entity_id
_entity_poly.type
_entity_poly.pdbx_seq_one_letter_code
_entity_poly.pdbx_strand_id
1 'polypeptide(L)'
;MIRIILVLLFIFKISASYSHSQLSEILPKDNVTYVKVPSQINMKFNSLVKLVKIIMIRVDKKEKINLDLTSLNDRAKEHTLPMPKLSSGKYRIEWRALSPDGHIIKGKSDFEVK
;
A
#
# COMPACT_ATOMS: atom_id res chain seq x y z
N MET A 1 -7.20 9.90 -49.11
CA MET A 1 -7.04 8.62 -49.07
C MET A 1 -6.26 8.07 -48.00
N ILE A 2 -5.17 8.47 -47.82
CA ILE A 2 -4.35 7.84 -46.88
C ILE A 2 -4.46 8.27 -45.52
N ARG A 3 -4.94 9.39 -45.29
CA ARG A 3 -4.92 9.91 -43.97
C ARG A 3 -5.78 9.18 -43.02
N ILE A 4 -6.55 8.32 -43.45
CA ILE A 4 -7.41 7.64 -42.54
C ILE A 4 -6.76 6.83 -41.51
N ILE A 5 -5.61 6.41 -41.77
CA ILE A 5 -4.95 5.52 -40.87
C ILE A 5 -4.63 6.08 -39.54
N LEU A 6 -4.53 7.34 -39.45
CA LEU A 6 -4.07 7.90 -38.22
C LEU A 6 -4.98 7.76 -37.08
N VAL A 7 -6.20 7.57 -37.35
CA VAL A 7 -7.14 7.60 -36.27
C VAL A 7 -7.04 6.43 -35.34
N LEU A 8 -6.49 5.41 -35.77
CA LEU A 8 -6.49 4.23 -34.94
C LEU A 8 -5.61 4.28 -33.76
N LEU A 9 -4.74 5.21 -33.72
CA LEU A 9 -3.78 5.19 -32.66
C LEU A 9 -4.28 5.60 -31.34
N PHE A 10 -5.39 6.21 -31.27
CA PHE A 10 -5.79 6.68 -30.01
C PHE A 10 -6.36 5.67 -29.11
N ILE A 11 -6.75 4.60 -29.64
CA ILE A 11 -7.48 3.67 -28.84
C ILE A 11 -6.73 3.04 -27.75
N PHE A 12 -5.47 3.01 -27.85
CA PHE A 12 -4.74 2.28 -26.89
C PHE A 12 -4.49 2.92 -25.61
N LYS A 13 -4.76 4.15 -25.47
CA LYS A 13 -4.40 4.76 -24.29
C LYS A 13 -5.22 4.53 -23.17
N ILE A 14 -6.25 3.87 -23.28
CA ILE A 14 -7.15 3.87 -22.21
C ILE A 14 -6.93 2.90 -21.16
N SER A 15 -6.15 1.99 -21.33
CA SER A 15 -6.32 0.87 -20.52
C SER A 15 -5.65 0.82 -19.25
N ALA A 16 -5.10 1.66 -18.67
CA ALA A 16 -4.26 1.29 -17.60
C ALA A 16 -4.60 1.77 -16.28
N SER A 17 -5.60 2.25 -15.97
CA SER A 17 -5.60 3.01 -14.79
C SER A 17 -6.32 2.51 -13.62
N TYR A 18 -6.91 1.37 -13.63
CA TYR A 18 -7.69 1.10 -12.48
C TYR A 18 -7.06 0.23 -11.48
N SER A 19 -5.94 -0.28 -11.72
CA SER A 19 -5.36 -1.19 -10.76
C SER A 19 -5.01 -0.55 -9.46
N HIS A 20 -4.68 0.71 -9.47
CA HIS A 20 -4.26 1.32 -8.24
C HIS A 20 -5.39 1.85 -7.41
N SER A 21 -6.58 1.75 -7.85
CA SER A 21 -7.66 2.21 -7.02
C SER A 21 -7.99 1.25 -5.91
N GLN A 22 -7.30 0.17 -5.79
CA GLN A 22 -7.59 -0.78 -4.74
C GLN A 22 -7.34 -0.24 -3.34
N LEU A 23 -6.23 0.41 -3.12
CA LEU A 23 -5.95 0.98 -1.81
C LEU A 23 -6.60 2.36 -1.72
N SER A 24 -7.51 2.56 -0.80
CA SER A 24 -8.15 3.85 -0.63
C SER A 24 -7.51 4.67 0.48
N GLU A 25 -6.95 4.03 1.49
CA GLU A 25 -6.39 4.77 2.61
C GLU A 25 -5.38 3.92 3.35
N ILE A 26 -4.32 4.54 3.85
CA ILE A 26 -3.35 3.85 4.69
C ILE A 26 -2.92 4.76 5.82
N LEU A 27 -2.77 4.20 7.02
CA LEU A 27 -2.13 4.84 8.14
C LEU A 27 -0.97 3.97 8.61
N PRO A 28 0.20 4.49 8.86
CA PRO A 28 0.62 5.90 8.76
C PRO A 28 0.59 6.39 7.32
N LYS A 29 0.23 7.64 7.16
CA LYS A 29 0.12 8.23 5.81
C LYS A 29 1.47 8.44 5.19
N ASP A 30 1.51 8.26 3.88
CA ASP A 30 2.72 8.47 3.11
C ASP A 30 3.19 9.93 3.20
N ASN A 31 4.49 10.11 3.36
CA ASN A 31 5.13 11.41 3.42
C ASN A 31 4.70 12.30 4.58
N VAL A 32 4.32 11.71 5.69
CA VAL A 32 3.93 12.45 6.89
C VAL A 32 4.98 12.25 7.97
N THR A 33 5.25 13.30 8.72
CA THR A 33 6.09 13.26 9.90
C THR A 33 5.20 13.26 11.13
N TYR A 34 5.41 12.30 12.02
CA TYR A 34 4.59 12.15 13.22
C TYR A 34 5.39 12.51 14.46
N VAL A 35 4.80 13.33 15.29
CA VAL A 35 5.29 13.50 16.66
C VAL A 35 4.75 12.36 17.52
N LYS A 36 3.51 11.97 17.23
CA LYS A 36 2.88 10.84 17.90
C LYS A 36 2.32 9.93 16.81
N VAL A 37 2.89 8.73 16.70
CA VAL A 37 2.47 7.82 15.65
C VAL A 37 1.10 7.23 15.96
N PRO A 38 0.34 6.86 14.94
CA PRO A 38 -0.90 6.14 15.17
C PRO A 38 -0.66 4.86 15.94
N SER A 39 -1.63 4.46 16.73
CA SER A 39 -1.51 3.23 17.53
C SER A 39 -1.64 1.97 16.69
N GLN A 40 -2.08 2.10 15.46
CA GLN A 40 -2.30 0.97 14.57
C GLN A 40 -1.83 1.30 13.17
N ILE A 41 -1.42 0.25 12.44
CA ILE A 41 -1.31 0.32 11.00
C ILE A 41 -2.67 -0.07 10.48
N ASN A 42 -3.23 0.74 9.60
CA ASN A 42 -4.56 0.50 9.07
C ASN A 42 -4.56 0.71 7.57
N MET A 43 -5.09 -0.26 6.84
CA MET A 43 -5.16 -0.19 5.38
C MET A 43 -6.59 -0.46 4.95
N LYS A 44 -7.14 0.44 4.16
CA LYS A 44 -8.48 0.29 3.61
C LYS A 44 -8.39 0.14 2.10
N PHE A 45 -9.11 -0.84 1.61
CA PHE A 45 -9.13 -1.15 0.18
C PHE A 45 -10.54 -1.00 -0.36
N ASN A 46 -10.65 -0.85 -1.67
CA ASN A 46 -11.96 -0.73 -2.33
C ASN A 46 -12.64 -2.07 -2.54
N SER A 47 -11.92 -3.14 -2.38
CA SER A 47 -12.47 -4.48 -2.56
C SER A 47 -11.93 -5.43 -1.50
N LEU A 48 -12.45 -6.65 -1.49
CA LEU A 48 -12.04 -7.66 -0.52
C LEU A 48 -10.71 -8.25 -0.96
N VAL A 49 -9.63 -7.79 -0.36
CA VAL A 49 -8.29 -8.28 -0.69
C VAL A 49 -7.75 -9.12 0.45
N LYS A 50 -6.82 -10.00 0.11
CA LYS A 50 -6.07 -10.74 1.10
C LYS A 50 -4.68 -10.11 1.19
N LEU A 51 -4.30 -9.65 2.38
CA LEU A 51 -2.98 -9.07 2.56
C LEU A 51 -1.98 -10.20 2.67
N VAL A 52 -1.14 -10.37 1.66
CA VAL A 52 -0.24 -11.50 1.60
C VAL A 52 1.15 -11.19 2.10
N LYS A 53 1.51 -9.93 2.19
CA LYS A 53 2.80 -9.52 2.73
C LYS A 53 2.69 -8.12 3.27
N ILE A 54 3.24 -7.88 4.45
CA ILE A 54 3.45 -6.53 4.97
C ILE A 54 4.72 -6.55 5.81
N ILE A 55 5.60 -5.62 5.54
CA ILE A 55 6.84 -5.47 6.31
C ILE A 55 7.06 -4.00 6.61
N MET A 56 7.78 -3.74 7.68
CA MET A 56 8.21 -2.39 8.01
C MET A 56 9.73 -2.37 8.10
N ILE A 57 10.32 -1.33 7.54
CA ILE A 57 11.76 -1.16 7.53
C ILE A 57 12.07 0.22 8.07
N ARG A 58 13.06 0.29 8.97
CA ARG A 58 13.62 1.56 9.35
C ARG A 58 14.68 1.91 8.34
N VAL A 59 14.38 2.87 7.48
CA VAL A 59 15.17 3.12 6.28
C VAL A 59 16.54 3.71 6.61
N ASP A 60 16.59 4.61 7.58
CA ASP A 60 17.83 5.28 7.93
C ASP A 60 18.86 4.34 8.56
N LYS A 61 18.44 3.23 9.11
CA LYS A 61 19.36 2.24 9.68
C LYS A 61 19.28 0.89 8.99
N LYS A 62 18.46 0.76 7.97
CA LYS A 62 18.30 -0.48 7.23
C LYS A 62 17.93 -1.66 8.11
N GLU A 63 17.05 -1.43 9.06
CA GLU A 63 16.60 -2.45 10.00
C GLU A 63 15.17 -2.87 9.70
N LYS A 64 14.92 -4.15 9.77
CA LYS A 64 13.57 -4.65 9.65
C LYS A 64 12.90 -4.61 11.01
N ILE A 65 11.68 -4.10 11.06
CA ILE A 65 10.91 -4.01 12.28
C ILE A 65 9.89 -5.14 12.28
N ASN A 66 9.81 -5.85 13.39
CA ASN A 66 8.85 -6.95 13.50
C ASN A 66 7.44 -6.44 13.68
N LEU A 67 6.52 -7.03 12.97
CA LEU A 67 5.10 -6.70 13.07
C LEU A 67 4.33 -7.89 13.60
N ASP A 68 3.29 -7.60 14.37
CA ASP A 68 2.37 -8.62 14.85
C ASP A 68 1.30 -8.85 13.78
N LEU A 69 1.37 -9.98 13.12
CA LEU A 69 0.48 -10.29 12.02
C LEU A 69 -0.71 -11.17 12.42
N THR A 70 -0.89 -11.38 13.71
CA THR A 70 -1.90 -12.33 14.16
C THR A 70 -3.33 -11.90 13.87
N SER A 71 -3.56 -10.60 13.72
CA SER A 71 -4.90 -10.12 13.39
C SER A 71 -5.22 -10.19 11.90
N LEU A 72 -4.26 -10.53 11.08
CA LEU A 72 -4.48 -10.62 9.65
C LEU A 72 -5.02 -12.00 9.32
N ASN A 73 -6.15 -12.00 8.65
CA ASN A 73 -6.78 -13.22 8.36
C ASN A 73 -7.00 -13.39 6.91
N ASP A 74 -8.21 -13.45 6.56
CA ASP A 74 -8.71 -13.72 5.25
C ASP A 74 -8.92 -12.43 4.47
N ARG A 75 -9.76 -12.49 3.47
CA ARG A 75 -10.06 -11.34 2.65
C ARG A 75 -10.89 -10.35 3.43
N ALA A 76 -10.56 -9.08 3.30
CA ALA A 76 -11.28 -7.99 3.95
C ALA A 76 -11.01 -6.71 3.20
N LYS A 77 -11.89 -5.74 3.37
CA LYS A 77 -11.65 -4.40 2.85
C LYS A 77 -10.75 -3.59 3.77
N GLU A 78 -10.67 -3.96 5.02
CA GLU A 78 -9.86 -3.24 5.98
C GLU A 78 -8.96 -4.21 6.72
N HIS A 79 -7.69 -3.87 6.81
CA HIS A 79 -6.70 -4.67 7.53
C HIS A 79 -6.02 -3.78 8.56
N THR A 80 -5.98 -4.24 9.79
CA THR A 80 -5.43 -3.47 10.90
C THR A 80 -4.47 -4.34 11.69
N LEU A 81 -3.35 -3.76 12.05
CA LEU A 81 -2.42 -4.43 12.96
C LEU A 81 -1.82 -3.42 13.93
N PRO A 82 -1.32 -3.89 15.07
CA PRO A 82 -0.78 -2.96 16.06
C PRO A 82 0.48 -2.31 15.54
N MET A 83 0.66 -1.04 15.90
CA MET A 83 1.88 -0.33 15.61
C MET A 83 2.94 -0.76 16.61
N PRO A 84 4.11 -1.22 16.17
CA PRO A 84 5.17 -1.51 17.11
C PRO A 84 5.72 -0.23 17.72
N LYS A 85 6.48 -0.36 18.79
CA LYS A 85 7.16 0.78 19.36
C LYS A 85 8.24 1.26 18.42
N LEU A 86 8.20 2.56 18.08
CA LEU A 86 9.16 3.14 17.17
C LEU A 86 9.89 4.29 17.84
N SER A 87 11.20 4.33 17.64
CA SER A 87 12.00 5.50 18.02
C SER A 87 12.05 6.48 16.86
N SER A 88 12.58 7.66 17.09
CA SER A 88 12.71 8.67 16.04
C SER A 88 13.49 8.11 14.86
N GLY A 89 13.01 8.31 13.68
CA GLY A 89 13.66 7.80 12.48
C GLY A 89 12.74 7.79 11.28
N LYS A 90 13.24 7.26 10.18
CA LYS A 90 12.50 7.19 8.93
C LYS A 90 12.13 5.74 8.66
N TYR A 91 10.87 5.53 8.32
CA TYR A 91 10.31 4.20 8.19
C TYR A 91 9.56 4.04 6.88
N ARG A 92 9.50 2.79 6.43
CA ARG A 92 8.73 2.44 5.23
C ARG A 92 7.94 1.18 5.52
N ILE A 93 6.67 1.21 5.15
CA ILE A 93 5.85 0.01 5.11
C ILE A 93 5.73 -0.42 3.66
N GLU A 94 6.03 -1.69 3.38
CA GLU A 94 5.85 -2.28 2.06
C GLU A 94 4.83 -3.39 2.18
N TRP A 95 3.93 -3.49 1.22
CA TRP A 95 2.86 -4.47 1.31
C TRP A 95 2.53 -5.05 -0.06
N ARG A 96 1.95 -6.24 -0.03
CA ARG A 96 1.38 -6.90 -1.20
C ARG A 96 0.04 -7.49 -0.82
N ALA A 97 -0.92 -7.40 -1.73
CA ALA A 97 -2.26 -7.91 -1.50
C ALA A 97 -2.75 -8.63 -2.74
N LEU A 98 -3.60 -9.63 -2.54
CA LEU A 98 -4.21 -10.39 -3.62
C LEU A 98 -5.62 -9.85 -3.82
N SER A 99 -5.89 -9.32 -5.00
CA SER A 99 -7.19 -8.76 -5.31
C SER A 99 -8.21 -9.85 -5.59
N PRO A 100 -9.50 -9.52 -5.64
CA PRO A 100 -10.51 -10.55 -5.89
C PRO A 100 -10.35 -11.28 -7.22
N ASP A 101 -9.77 -10.65 -8.21
CA ASP A 101 -9.58 -11.27 -9.51
C ASP A 101 -8.25 -12.00 -9.64
N GLY A 102 -7.51 -12.12 -8.54
CA GLY A 102 -6.30 -12.92 -8.56
C GLY A 102 -5.02 -12.19 -8.88
N HIS A 103 -5.08 -10.89 -9.08
CA HIS A 103 -3.86 -10.11 -9.35
C HIS A 103 -3.21 -9.68 -8.04
N ILE A 104 -1.90 -9.57 -8.05
CA ILE A 104 -1.17 -9.03 -6.92
C ILE A 104 -1.02 -7.53 -7.10
N ILE A 105 -1.43 -6.79 -6.08
CA ILE A 105 -1.22 -5.35 -6.02
C ILE A 105 -0.23 -5.08 -4.89
N LYS A 106 0.56 -4.03 -5.04
CA LYS A 106 1.59 -3.74 -4.05
C LYS A 106 1.76 -2.24 -3.90
N GLY A 107 2.35 -1.84 -2.79
CA GLY A 107 2.62 -0.44 -2.55
C GLY A 107 3.52 -0.25 -1.36
N LYS A 108 3.74 1.01 -1.04
CA LYS A 108 4.55 1.39 0.10
C LYS A 108 4.05 2.70 0.68
N SER A 109 4.41 2.93 1.94
CA SER A 109 4.15 4.19 2.63
C SER A 109 5.40 4.57 3.40
N ASP A 110 5.91 5.76 3.18
CA ASP A 110 7.08 6.29 3.87
C ASP A 110 6.63 7.32 4.89
N PHE A 111 7.13 7.23 6.11
CA PHE A 111 6.79 8.20 7.14
C PHE A 111 7.97 8.39 8.07
N GLU A 112 7.93 9.46 8.83
CA GLU A 112 8.99 9.79 9.77
C GLU A 112 8.41 9.94 11.16
N VAL A 113 9.19 9.55 12.17
CA VAL A 113 8.84 9.73 13.58
C VAL A 113 9.85 10.68 14.18
N LYS A 114 9.36 11.70 14.85
CA LYS A 114 10.21 12.66 15.54
C LYS A 114 10.11 12.57 17.03
#